data_ce913e5e1a8239bd0c2084aa0231cb60
#
_entry.id   ce913e5e1a8239bd0c2084aa0231cb60
#
_cell.length_a   1.000
_cell.length_b   1.000
_cell.length_c   1.000
_cell.angle_alpha   90.00
_cell.angle_beta   90.00
_cell.angle_gamma   90.00
#
_symmetry.space_group_name_H-M   'P 1'
#
loop_
_entity.id
_entity.type
_entity.pdbx_description
1 polymer ?
#
loop_
_entity_poly.entity_id
_entity_poly.type
_entity_poly.pdbx_seq_one_letter_code
_entity_poly.pdbx_strand_id
1 'polypeptide(L)'
;MLFLTKDLELIRKQLYEGVNLKMSDLSVEDLLDDINTDVMTPAWVCFDHEPSVIAENAYAGLLHEGRRVFEPRALKDGGFEVIVSGHRKGTGSSRETAPQCERWSGIRIVIAESFAPIHERNNLNLGQLMGDHSMLERLQDGERIPLTEFTEGYDPISKLILESGGILPFAKRLKSGEVTLPANDCGPRPMNMIEKMISSKLLGRGDEPGFVKPGDAVLAQVDGGYSHEFTTAQVHTFLSDEYGDDYALPKPSKFAVFEDHLLYATGVARFSRFESKIQTLRDMQVDFQRHTGVRDYSAVGGISPGICHQVAREEFIDVGDFIQATDSHTCMGGASNALSYGVGSTEYANLVHNQFSFVSVPESIRFKLVGELHPGCTAKDIILHILWKFAANSETLDRSMEFGGPGLASLSMDERATLCNLATECSAKTGICEPDDRTVEWLLDRRRDLTESQIRSRFVLPDEDAHYDGGTHEINLLDIRPMVAHPGNPDEGVPSDPTNGAYIDELGDVRIDIAYAGSCTAGKDDDFSFYAMVCEAALKAGLKVAEDVDCYIQFGSKSVKDLSERKGWTRIFEEAGVHLIDPGCGACIGAGPVSYTHLTLPTSIQV
;
A
#
# COMPACT_ATOMS: atom_id res chain seq x y z
N MET A 1 -21.41 -22.02 -11.01
CA MET A 1 -20.62 -20.81 -11.33
C MET A 1 -21.47 -19.58 -11.12
N LEU A 2 -20.83 -18.45 -10.78
CA LEU A 2 -21.47 -17.15 -10.70
C LEU A 2 -20.79 -16.20 -11.70
N PHE A 3 -21.58 -15.62 -12.61
CA PHE A 3 -21.09 -14.64 -13.58
C PHE A 3 -21.41 -13.23 -13.07
N LEU A 4 -20.38 -12.40 -12.92
CA LEU A 4 -20.51 -10.99 -12.57
C LEU A 4 -20.75 -10.19 -13.86
N THR A 5 -22.00 -9.91 -14.15
CA THR A 5 -22.45 -9.26 -15.39
C THR A 5 -22.71 -7.77 -15.20
N LYS A 6 -22.60 -6.97 -16.26
CA LYS A 6 -22.99 -5.56 -16.30
C LYS A 6 -24.49 -5.37 -16.04
N ASP A 7 -25.33 -6.38 -16.39
CA ASP A 7 -26.71 -6.47 -15.94
C ASP A 7 -26.75 -7.01 -14.50
N LEU A 8 -26.85 -6.10 -13.53
CA LEU A 8 -26.84 -6.42 -12.11
C LEU A 8 -28.08 -7.22 -11.65
N GLU A 9 -29.21 -7.10 -12.36
CA GLU A 9 -30.39 -7.92 -12.09
C GLU A 9 -30.15 -9.38 -12.48
N LEU A 10 -29.31 -9.64 -13.48
CA LEU A 10 -28.94 -11.00 -13.86
C LEU A 10 -28.05 -11.67 -12.78
N ILE A 11 -27.18 -10.88 -12.10
CA ILE A 11 -26.45 -11.36 -10.92
C ILE A 11 -27.46 -11.75 -9.81
N ARG A 12 -28.44 -10.90 -9.52
CA ARG A 12 -29.47 -11.19 -8.49
C ARG A 12 -30.24 -12.45 -8.79
N LYS A 13 -30.61 -12.67 -10.05
CA LYS A 13 -31.31 -13.90 -10.48
C LYS A 13 -30.46 -15.17 -10.28
N GLN A 14 -29.16 -15.08 -10.52
CA GLN A 14 -28.24 -16.18 -10.20
C GLN A 14 -28.18 -16.47 -8.71
N LEU A 15 -28.07 -15.40 -7.88
CA LEU A 15 -27.94 -15.53 -6.43
C LEU A 15 -29.22 -16.04 -5.75
N TYR A 16 -30.40 -15.59 -6.18
CA TYR A 16 -31.63 -15.78 -5.40
C TYR A 16 -32.73 -16.60 -6.12
N GLU A 17 -32.66 -16.69 -7.45
CA GLU A 17 -33.69 -17.39 -8.23
C GLU A 17 -33.14 -18.69 -8.88
N GLY A 18 -31.87 -19.00 -8.65
CA GLY A 18 -31.24 -20.23 -9.17
C GLY A 18 -31.02 -20.23 -10.68
N VAL A 19 -30.97 -19.06 -11.30
CA VAL A 19 -30.61 -18.95 -12.74
C VAL A 19 -29.18 -19.44 -12.93
N ASN A 20 -29.00 -20.44 -13.79
CA ASN A 20 -27.70 -20.99 -14.12
C ASN A 20 -27.33 -20.55 -15.54
N LEU A 21 -26.33 -19.68 -15.63
CA LEU A 21 -25.83 -19.16 -16.89
C LEU A 21 -24.68 -20.03 -17.44
N LYS A 22 -24.58 -20.05 -18.77
CA LYS A 22 -23.44 -20.59 -19.48
C LYS A 22 -22.72 -19.47 -20.22
N MET A 23 -21.43 -19.69 -20.50
CA MET A 23 -20.69 -18.71 -21.30
C MET A 23 -21.27 -18.55 -22.72
N SER A 24 -21.93 -19.60 -23.24
CA SER A 24 -22.69 -19.52 -24.51
C SER A 24 -23.86 -18.52 -24.47
N ASP A 25 -24.34 -18.15 -23.29
CA ASP A 25 -25.46 -17.23 -23.10
C ASP A 25 -25.01 -15.77 -22.98
N LEU A 26 -23.69 -15.53 -22.90
CA LEU A 26 -23.04 -14.25 -22.64
C LEU A 26 -21.90 -14.02 -23.62
N SER A 27 -21.51 -12.77 -23.79
CA SER A 27 -20.19 -12.39 -24.34
C SER A 27 -19.28 -11.94 -23.20
N VAL A 28 -17.97 -11.92 -23.43
CA VAL A 28 -17.00 -11.36 -22.47
C VAL A 28 -17.32 -9.88 -22.17
N GLU A 29 -17.84 -9.15 -23.15
CA GLU A 29 -18.24 -7.74 -23.04
C GLU A 29 -19.44 -7.52 -22.09
N ASP A 30 -20.22 -8.57 -21.79
CA ASP A 30 -21.33 -8.50 -20.82
C ASP A 30 -20.86 -8.63 -19.37
N LEU A 31 -19.59 -9.00 -19.13
CA LEU A 31 -19.03 -9.16 -17.80
C LEU A 31 -18.55 -7.82 -17.23
N LEU A 32 -18.57 -7.72 -15.91
CA LEU A 32 -18.05 -6.57 -15.17
C LEU A 32 -16.53 -6.52 -15.28
N ASP A 33 -16.03 -5.38 -15.75
CA ASP A 33 -14.63 -5.02 -15.78
C ASP A 33 -14.26 -4.20 -14.54
N ASP A 34 -12.96 -4.04 -14.27
CA ASP A 34 -12.40 -3.15 -13.26
C ASP A 34 -13.05 -3.28 -11.88
N ILE A 35 -13.41 -4.51 -11.50
CA ILE A 35 -13.97 -4.77 -10.17
C ILE A 35 -12.90 -4.43 -9.13
N ASN A 36 -13.11 -3.32 -8.44
CA ASN A 36 -12.16 -2.86 -7.42
C ASN A 36 -12.41 -3.49 -6.05
N THR A 37 -11.43 -3.39 -5.18
CA THR A 37 -11.48 -3.98 -3.83
C THR A 37 -12.56 -3.37 -2.94
N ASP A 38 -12.98 -2.11 -3.18
CA ASP A 38 -14.10 -1.49 -2.44
C ASP A 38 -15.46 -2.04 -2.86
N VAL A 39 -15.61 -2.45 -4.12
CA VAL A 39 -16.80 -3.20 -4.57
C VAL A 39 -16.86 -4.55 -3.85
N MET A 40 -15.73 -5.22 -3.71
CA MET A 40 -15.64 -6.53 -3.07
C MET A 40 -15.80 -6.43 -1.54
N THR A 41 -14.98 -5.59 -0.89
CA THR A 41 -14.94 -5.40 0.56
C THR A 41 -14.75 -3.92 0.92
N PRO A 42 -15.86 -3.12 0.98
CA PRO A 42 -15.79 -1.73 1.43
C PRO A 42 -15.12 -1.59 2.81
N ALA A 43 -14.55 -0.44 3.11
CA ALA A 43 -13.75 -0.19 4.32
C ALA A 43 -14.38 -0.70 5.63
N TRP A 44 -15.73 -0.60 5.77
CA TRP A 44 -16.41 -1.09 6.98
C TRP A 44 -16.42 -2.62 7.11
N VAL A 45 -16.23 -3.38 6.01
CA VAL A 45 -16.08 -4.86 6.05
C VAL A 45 -14.70 -5.22 6.62
N CYS A 46 -13.70 -4.37 6.38
CA CYS A 46 -12.35 -4.58 6.88
C CYS A 46 -12.21 -4.34 8.40
N PHE A 47 -13.28 -3.89 9.09
CA PHE A 47 -13.30 -3.88 10.57
C PHE A 47 -13.50 -5.27 11.17
N ASP A 48 -13.72 -6.30 10.36
CA ASP A 48 -13.66 -7.70 10.77
C ASP A 48 -12.26 -8.28 10.49
N HIS A 49 -11.76 -9.11 11.40
CA HIS A 49 -10.46 -9.77 11.27
C HIS A 49 -10.57 -11.25 10.89
N GLU A 50 -11.72 -11.85 11.12
CA GLU A 50 -11.99 -13.24 10.78
C GLU A 50 -12.39 -13.36 9.29
N PRO A 51 -11.61 -14.07 8.44
CA PRO A 51 -11.93 -14.19 7.02
C PRO A 51 -13.33 -14.77 6.75
N SER A 52 -13.80 -15.65 7.65
CA SER A 52 -15.12 -16.25 7.56
C SER A 52 -16.26 -15.24 7.76
N VAL A 53 -16.04 -14.20 8.57
CA VAL A 53 -16.97 -13.09 8.81
C VAL A 53 -16.86 -12.05 7.69
N ILE A 54 -15.66 -11.77 7.21
CA ILE A 54 -15.43 -10.93 6.02
C ILE A 54 -16.22 -11.48 4.84
N ALA A 55 -16.18 -12.80 4.63
CA ALA A 55 -16.90 -13.50 3.57
C ALA A 55 -18.43 -13.33 3.63
N GLU A 56 -19.02 -13.07 4.80
CA GLU A 56 -20.44 -12.81 4.92
C GLU A 56 -20.86 -11.50 4.24
N ASN A 57 -19.94 -10.60 3.99
CA ASN A 57 -20.17 -9.31 3.34
C ASN A 57 -19.47 -9.19 1.97
N ALA A 58 -19.22 -10.32 1.31
CA ALA A 58 -18.63 -10.33 -0.03
C ALA A 58 -19.47 -9.48 -1.00
N TYR A 59 -18.80 -8.65 -1.79
CA TYR A 59 -19.41 -7.73 -2.76
C TYR A 59 -20.39 -6.72 -2.18
N ALA A 60 -20.23 -6.37 -0.89
CA ALA A 60 -21.10 -5.42 -0.21
C ALA A 60 -21.07 -4.00 -0.82
N GLY A 61 -20.06 -3.67 -1.62
CA GLY A 61 -19.95 -2.41 -2.34
C GLY A 61 -20.63 -2.41 -3.71
N LEU A 62 -21.11 -3.57 -4.21
CA LEU A 62 -21.84 -3.61 -5.48
C LEU A 62 -23.29 -3.22 -5.25
N LEU A 63 -23.64 -2.01 -5.70
CA LEU A 63 -24.95 -1.44 -5.49
C LEU A 63 -25.71 -1.30 -6.82
N HIS A 64 -27.02 -1.56 -6.79
CA HIS A 64 -27.97 -1.26 -7.84
C HIS A 64 -29.09 -0.38 -7.27
N GLU A 65 -29.29 0.81 -7.83
CA GLU A 65 -30.25 1.81 -7.34
C GLU A 65 -30.15 2.06 -5.81
N GLY A 66 -28.92 2.11 -5.27
CA GLY A 66 -28.64 2.32 -3.86
C GLY A 66 -28.89 1.10 -2.96
N ARG A 67 -29.23 -0.07 -3.53
CA ARG A 67 -29.41 -1.33 -2.80
C ARG A 67 -28.29 -2.31 -3.11
N ARG A 68 -27.91 -3.13 -2.15
CA ARG A 68 -26.91 -4.17 -2.37
C ARG A 68 -27.41 -5.18 -3.41
N VAL A 69 -26.52 -5.55 -4.33
CA VAL A 69 -26.74 -6.70 -5.22
C VAL A 69 -26.53 -8.00 -4.45
N PHE A 70 -25.52 -8.02 -3.57
CA PHE A 70 -25.23 -9.13 -2.68
C PHE A 70 -25.71 -8.80 -1.25
N GLU A 71 -26.80 -9.43 -0.82
CA GLU A 71 -27.19 -9.39 0.59
C GLU A 71 -26.17 -10.15 1.46
N PRO A 72 -26.12 -9.86 2.77
CA PRO A 72 -25.22 -10.60 3.65
C PRO A 72 -25.34 -12.12 3.45
N ARG A 73 -24.20 -12.80 3.34
CA ARG A 73 -24.04 -14.24 3.10
C ARG A 73 -24.48 -14.75 1.72
N ALA A 74 -24.96 -13.90 0.82
CA ALA A 74 -25.50 -14.34 -0.47
C ALA A 74 -24.51 -15.20 -1.28
N LEU A 75 -23.25 -14.83 -1.35
CA LEU A 75 -22.23 -15.62 -2.04
C LEU A 75 -21.95 -16.95 -1.32
N LYS A 76 -21.83 -16.90 0.01
CA LYS A 76 -21.57 -18.07 0.86
C LYS A 76 -22.69 -19.10 0.84
N ASP A 77 -23.94 -18.64 0.94
CA ASP A 77 -25.13 -19.50 0.98
C ASP A 77 -25.54 -19.96 -0.43
N GLY A 78 -25.12 -19.25 -1.48
CA GLY A 78 -25.37 -19.61 -2.88
C GLY A 78 -24.61 -20.85 -3.37
N GLY A 79 -23.59 -21.31 -2.63
CA GLY A 79 -22.87 -22.54 -2.93
C GLY A 79 -22.08 -22.49 -4.24
N PHE A 80 -21.65 -21.33 -4.67
CA PHE A 80 -20.83 -21.16 -5.86
C PHE A 80 -19.36 -21.54 -5.57
N GLU A 81 -18.74 -22.27 -6.50
CA GLU A 81 -17.33 -22.66 -6.42
C GLU A 81 -16.44 -21.91 -7.43
N VAL A 82 -17.05 -21.29 -8.45
CA VAL A 82 -16.37 -20.54 -9.50
C VAL A 82 -17.05 -19.19 -9.64
N ILE A 83 -16.26 -18.11 -9.67
CA ILE A 83 -16.72 -16.76 -9.96
C ILE A 83 -16.04 -16.23 -11.22
N VAL A 84 -16.81 -15.55 -12.07
CA VAL A 84 -16.37 -15.11 -13.40
C VAL A 84 -16.60 -13.63 -13.56
N SER A 85 -15.57 -12.90 -14.00
CA SER A 85 -15.60 -11.47 -14.31
C SER A 85 -14.88 -11.15 -15.61
N GLY A 86 -14.92 -9.90 -16.04
CA GLY A 86 -14.24 -9.40 -17.23
C GLY A 86 -12.77 -9.04 -17.00
N HIS A 87 -12.38 -7.88 -17.49
CA HIS A 87 -11.00 -7.40 -17.47
C HIS A 87 -10.61 -6.76 -16.11
N ARG A 88 -9.33 -6.86 -15.73
CA ARG A 88 -8.67 -6.23 -14.57
C ARG A 88 -9.42 -6.37 -13.23
N LYS A 89 -9.66 -7.61 -12.80
CA LYS A 89 -10.26 -7.88 -11.49
C LYS A 89 -9.31 -7.51 -10.35
N GLY A 90 -9.84 -6.87 -9.30
CA GLY A 90 -9.12 -6.56 -8.06
C GLY A 90 -8.30 -5.27 -8.12
N THR A 91 -8.72 -4.30 -8.94
CA THR A 91 -8.13 -2.95 -8.96
C THR A 91 -8.36 -2.20 -7.65
N GLY A 92 -7.66 -1.09 -7.45
CA GLY A 92 -7.78 -0.24 -6.26
C GLY A 92 -6.78 -0.61 -5.16
N SER A 93 -7.22 -0.58 -3.91
CA SER A 93 -6.38 -0.75 -2.73
C SER A 93 -5.80 -2.17 -2.60
N SER A 94 -4.65 -2.30 -1.93
CA SER A 94 -3.95 -3.56 -1.65
C SER A 94 -4.68 -4.51 -0.67
N ARG A 95 -5.95 -4.30 -0.40
CA ARG A 95 -6.75 -5.06 0.59
C ARG A 95 -6.82 -6.54 0.27
N GLU A 96 -6.18 -7.34 1.13
CA GLU A 96 -6.26 -8.80 1.04
C GLU A 96 -7.64 -9.34 1.41
N THR A 97 -8.48 -8.56 2.10
CA THR A 97 -9.87 -8.92 2.40
C THR A 97 -10.69 -9.19 1.14
N ALA A 98 -10.33 -8.60 0.00
CA ALA A 98 -11.01 -8.82 -1.27
C ALA A 98 -10.92 -10.29 -1.74
N PRO A 99 -9.74 -10.91 -1.94
CA PRO A 99 -9.68 -12.35 -2.24
C PRO A 99 -10.15 -13.22 -1.06
N GLN A 100 -9.98 -12.79 0.19
CA GLN A 100 -10.49 -13.52 1.35
C GLN A 100 -12.02 -13.69 1.28
N CYS A 101 -12.76 -12.63 0.92
CA CYS A 101 -14.21 -12.71 0.88
C CYS A 101 -14.72 -13.76 -0.12
N GLU A 102 -14.03 -13.97 -1.23
CA GLU A 102 -14.34 -15.01 -2.20
C GLU A 102 -13.96 -16.40 -1.67
N ARG A 103 -12.71 -16.56 -1.25
CA ARG A 103 -12.20 -17.85 -0.78
C ARG A 103 -13.03 -18.43 0.37
N TRP A 104 -13.31 -17.62 1.40
CA TRP A 104 -14.10 -18.06 2.56
C TRP A 104 -15.62 -18.10 2.33
N SER A 105 -16.09 -17.58 1.18
CA SER A 105 -17.44 -17.85 0.68
C SER A 105 -17.58 -19.20 -0.04
N GLY A 106 -16.49 -19.93 -0.26
CA GLY A 106 -16.48 -21.21 -0.95
C GLY A 106 -16.03 -21.16 -2.40
N ILE A 107 -15.65 -19.99 -2.91
CA ILE A 107 -15.08 -19.86 -4.25
C ILE A 107 -13.71 -20.56 -4.27
N ARG A 108 -13.54 -21.49 -5.18
CA ARG A 108 -12.31 -22.27 -5.38
C ARG A 108 -11.49 -21.77 -6.56
N ILE A 109 -12.18 -21.25 -7.58
CA ILE A 109 -11.57 -20.77 -8.82
C ILE A 109 -12.15 -19.40 -9.14
N VAL A 110 -11.26 -18.45 -9.41
CA VAL A 110 -11.60 -17.12 -9.89
C VAL A 110 -11.20 -17.01 -11.36
N ILE A 111 -12.14 -16.68 -12.22
CA ILE A 111 -11.92 -16.52 -13.66
C ILE A 111 -12.08 -15.06 -14.04
N ALA A 112 -11.08 -14.54 -14.74
CA ALA A 112 -11.09 -13.20 -15.32
C ALA A 112 -10.19 -13.17 -16.56
N GLU A 113 -10.36 -12.13 -17.39
CA GLU A 113 -9.44 -11.92 -18.52
C GLU A 113 -8.04 -11.52 -18.02
N SER A 114 -7.99 -10.74 -16.92
CA SER A 114 -6.76 -10.37 -16.23
C SER A 114 -7.04 -9.94 -14.78
N PHE A 115 -5.98 -9.93 -13.99
CA PHE A 115 -6.02 -9.53 -12.58
C PHE A 115 -5.11 -8.32 -12.34
N ALA A 116 -5.49 -7.47 -11.39
CA ALA A 116 -4.57 -6.45 -10.88
C ALA A 116 -3.40 -7.12 -10.13
N PRO A 117 -2.14 -6.68 -10.30
CA PRO A 117 -0.96 -7.39 -9.79
C PRO A 117 -0.99 -7.68 -8.29
N ILE A 118 -1.43 -6.71 -7.48
CA ILE A 118 -1.52 -6.88 -6.02
C ILE A 118 -2.61 -7.90 -5.66
N HIS A 119 -3.74 -7.87 -6.35
CA HIS A 119 -4.84 -8.81 -6.12
C HIS A 119 -4.45 -10.23 -6.51
N GLU A 120 -3.76 -10.40 -7.65
CA GLU A 120 -3.18 -11.65 -8.09
C GLU A 120 -2.21 -12.21 -7.04
N ARG A 121 -1.32 -11.35 -6.53
CA ARG A 121 -0.37 -11.70 -5.46
C ARG A 121 -1.09 -12.18 -4.20
N ASN A 122 -2.13 -11.48 -3.78
CA ASN A 122 -2.91 -11.85 -2.60
C ASN A 122 -3.65 -13.17 -2.80
N ASN A 123 -4.24 -13.42 -3.98
CA ASN A 123 -4.83 -14.71 -4.33
C ASN A 123 -3.80 -15.85 -4.26
N LEU A 124 -2.60 -15.64 -4.81
CA LEU A 124 -1.51 -16.58 -4.77
C LEU A 124 -1.10 -16.90 -3.33
N ASN A 125 -0.93 -15.89 -2.49
CA ASN A 125 -0.56 -16.05 -1.08
C ASN A 125 -1.61 -16.84 -0.28
N LEU A 126 -2.88 -16.69 -0.64
CA LEU A 126 -3.98 -17.47 -0.07
C LEU A 126 -4.12 -18.87 -0.70
N GLY A 127 -3.43 -19.18 -1.81
CA GLY A 127 -3.61 -20.41 -2.57
C GLY A 127 -4.94 -20.47 -3.32
N GLN A 128 -5.49 -19.32 -3.70
CA GLN A 128 -6.70 -19.19 -4.52
C GLN A 128 -6.33 -19.45 -5.99
N LEU A 129 -7.02 -20.38 -6.65
CA LEU A 129 -6.79 -20.66 -8.07
C LEU A 129 -7.37 -19.56 -8.94
N MET A 130 -6.58 -19.13 -9.92
CA MET A 130 -6.96 -18.13 -10.91
C MET A 130 -6.84 -18.75 -12.31
N GLY A 131 -7.77 -18.39 -13.19
CA GLY A 131 -7.77 -18.84 -14.59
C GLY A 131 -8.37 -17.79 -15.51
N ASP A 132 -8.33 -18.06 -16.80
CA ASP A 132 -8.93 -17.24 -17.84
C ASP A 132 -10.21 -17.85 -18.43
N HIS A 133 -10.86 -17.11 -19.30
CA HIS A 133 -12.12 -17.52 -19.91
C HIS A 133 -12.03 -18.79 -20.78
N SER A 134 -10.84 -19.20 -21.22
CA SER A 134 -10.65 -20.42 -22.01
C SER A 134 -11.00 -21.70 -21.23
N MET A 135 -10.96 -21.63 -19.90
CA MET A 135 -11.28 -22.75 -19.01
C MET A 135 -12.79 -22.95 -18.78
N LEU A 136 -13.64 -21.95 -19.13
CA LEU A 136 -15.04 -21.92 -18.69
C LEU A 136 -15.87 -23.08 -19.22
N GLU A 137 -15.81 -23.41 -20.52
CA GLU A 137 -16.60 -24.51 -21.09
C GLU A 137 -16.23 -25.84 -20.44
N ARG A 138 -14.95 -26.10 -20.25
CA ARG A 138 -14.43 -27.32 -19.62
C ARG A 138 -14.89 -27.45 -18.17
N LEU A 139 -14.86 -26.35 -17.42
CA LEU A 139 -15.37 -26.31 -16.04
C LEU A 139 -16.89 -26.51 -15.99
N GLN A 140 -17.64 -25.96 -16.94
CA GLN A 140 -19.10 -26.15 -17.03
C GLN A 140 -19.49 -27.57 -17.40
N ASP A 141 -18.69 -28.24 -18.22
CA ASP A 141 -18.88 -29.66 -18.60
C ASP A 141 -18.42 -30.62 -17.50
N GLY A 142 -17.89 -30.10 -16.38
CA GLY A 142 -17.42 -30.90 -15.24
C GLY A 142 -16.11 -31.61 -15.49
N GLU A 143 -15.31 -31.13 -16.42
CA GLU A 143 -13.98 -31.66 -16.69
C GLU A 143 -13.06 -31.48 -15.49
N ARG A 144 -12.21 -32.45 -15.22
CA ARG A 144 -11.13 -32.34 -14.23
C ARG A 144 -9.93 -31.65 -14.85
N ILE A 145 -9.74 -30.40 -14.54
CA ILE A 145 -8.59 -29.62 -15.00
C ILE A 145 -7.42 -29.88 -14.06
N PRO A 146 -6.25 -30.32 -14.57
CA PRO A 146 -5.05 -30.50 -13.74
C PRO A 146 -4.61 -29.20 -13.09
N LEU A 147 -4.12 -29.25 -11.83
CA LEU A 147 -3.60 -28.08 -11.13
C LEU A 147 -2.47 -27.38 -11.92
N THR A 148 -1.70 -28.13 -12.67
CA THR A 148 -0.62 -27.62 -13.52
C THR A 148 -1.08 -26.63 -14.58
N GLU A 149 -2.33 -26.70 -15.06
CA GLU A 149 -2.87 -25.72 -16.00
C GLU A 149 -3.15 -24.37 -15.33
N PHE A 150 -3.58 -24.38 -14.07
CA PHE A 150 -3.75 -23.13 -13.29
C PHE A 150 -2.42 -22.51 -12.88
N THR A 151 -1.33 -23.24 -12.96
CA THR A 151 0.01 -22.74 -12.63
C THR A 151 0.86 -22.46 -13.88
N GLU A 152 0.32 -22.70 -15.09
CA GLU A 152 1.02 -22.39 -16.33
C GLU A 152 1.28 -20.88 -16.45
N GLY A 153 2.50 -20.51 -16.83
CA GLY A 153 2.92 -19.10 -16.91
C GLY A 153 3.48 -18.51 -15.61
N TYR A 154 3.17 -19.08 -14.45
CA TYR A 154 3.78 -18.63 -13.20
C TYR A 154 5.25 -19.06 -13.07
N ASP A 155 6.00 -18.26 -12.34
CA ASP A 155 7.36 -18.60 -11.93
C ASP A 155 7.40 -19.86 -11.04
N PRO A 156 8.55 -20.54 -10.92
CA PRO A 156 8.64 -21.77 -10.16
C PRO A 156 8.27 -21.67 -8.68
N ILE A 157 8.50 -20.52 -8.02
CA ILE A 157 8.15 -20.33 -6.60
C ILE A 157 6.65 -20.11 -6.44
N SER A 158 6.03 -19.28 -7.30
CA SER A 158 4.58 -19.09 -7.34
C SER A 158 3.83 -20.41 -7.56
N LYS A 159 4.34 -21.28 -8.45
CA LYS A 159 3.81 -22.64 -8.62
C LYS A 159 3.84 -23.43 -7.32
N LEU A 160 4.98 -23.46 -6.64
CA LEU A 160 5.14 -24.17 -5.36
C LEU A 160 4.23 -23.63 -4.25
N ILE A 161 3.99 -22.31 -4.22
CA ILE A 161 3.06 -21.69 -3.28
C ILE A 161 1.63 -22.15 -3.57
N LEU A 162 1.17 -22.08 -4.82
CA LEU A 162 -0.18 -22.52 -5.21
C LEU A 162 -0.37 -24.03 -4.97
N GLU A 163 0.61 -24.86 -5.35
CA GLU A 163 0.59 -26.31 -5.14
C GLU A 163 0.62 -26.70 -3.65
N SER A 164 1.10 -25.80 -2.80
CA SER A 164 1.10 -25.98 -1.35
C SER A 164 -0.20 -25.51 -0.69
N GLY A 165 -1.06 -24.79 -1.42
CA GLY A 165 -2.30 -24.22 -0.92
C GLY A 165 -2.15 -22.84 -0.28
N GLY A 166 -1.06 -22.14 -0.58
CA GLY A 166 -0.75 -20.77 -0.13
C GLY A 166 0.61 -20.65 0.54
N ILE A 167 0.98 -19.42 0.89
CA ILE A 167 2.34 -19.10 1.36
C ILE A 167 2.68 -19.71 2.73
N LEU A 168 1.72 -19.79 3.67
CA LEU A 168 1.96 -20.34 5.00
C LEU A 168 2.18 -21.85 4.95
N PRO A 169 1.32 -22.67 4.28
CA PRO A 169 1.60 -24.08 4.04
C PRO A 169 2.90 -24.32 3.25
N PHE A 170 3.19 -23.49 2.25
CA PHE A 170 4.45 -23.54 1.52
C PHE A 170 5.66 -23.38 2.45
N ALA A 171 5.62 -22.38 3.33
CA ALA A 171 6.72 -22.14 4.27
C ALA A 171 6.96 -23.32 5.22
N LYS A 172 5.89 -24.01 5.68
CA LYS A 172 6.02 -25.25 6.48
C LYS A 172 6.70 -26.37 5.69
N ARG A 173 6.25 -26.59 4.45
CA ARG A 173 6.82 -27.64 3.57
C ARG A 173 8.27 -27.34 3.20
N LEU A 174 8.62 -26.07 3.04
CA LEU A 174 10.01 -25.64 2.83
C LEU A 174 10.88 -25.93 4.06
N LYS A 175 10.39 -25.59 5.25
CA LYS A 175 11.11 -25.86 6.51
C LYS A 175 11.24 -27.36 6.82
N SER A 176 10.26 -28.18 6.47
CA SER A 176 10.32 -29.63 6.62
C SER A 176 11.23 -30.31 5.59
N GLY A 177 11.65 -29.60 4.54
CA GLY A 177 12.43 -30.15 3.43
C GLY A 177 11.61 -30.95 2.41
N GLU A 178 10.28 -30.90 2.47
CA GLU A 178 9.39 -31.50 1.48
C GLU A 178 9.44 -30.75 0.14
N VAL A 179 9.75 -29.47 0.19
CA VAL A 179 9.92 -28.60 -0.98
C VAL A 179 11.32 -28.03 -0.96
N THR A 180 11.97 -28.03 -2.11
CA THR A 180 13.28 -27.38 -2.34
C THR A 180 13.11 -26.20 -3.28
N LEU A 181 13.84 -25.12 -2.98
CA LEU A 181 13.82 -23.95 -3.85
C LEU A 181 14.51 -24.23 -5.19
N PRO A 182 13.98 -23.72 -6.29
CA PRO A 182 14.67 -23.73 -7.56
C PRO A 182 15.98 -22.93 -7.45
N ALA A 183 16.99 -23.35 -8.20
CA ALA A 183 18.23 -22.58 -8.28
C ALA A 183 17.95 -21.26 -9.02
N ASN A 184 18.51 -20.18 -8.51
CA ASN A 184 18.58 -18.92 -9.25
C ASN A 184 19.87 -18.97 -10.09
N ASP A 185 19.70 -19.09 -11.41
CA ASP A 185 20.79 -19.23 -12.39
C ASP A 185 21.27 -17.87 -12.94
N CYS A 186 20.86 -16.75 -12.34
CA CYS A 186 21.33 -15.43 -12.76
C CYS A 186 22.82 -15.30 -12.51
N GLY A 187 23.59 -15.15 -13.60
CA GLY A 187 25.03 -14.93 -13.55
C GLY A 187 25.40 -13.46 -13.26
N PRO A 188 26.71 -13.16 -13.11
CA PRO A 188 27.18 -11.80 -12.88
C PRO A 188 26.70 -10.81 -13.94
N ARG A 189 26.14 -9.68 -13.48
CA ARG A 189 25.64 -8.58 -14.32
C ARG A 189 25.64 -7.26 -13.54
N PRO A 190 25.69 -6.10 -14.22
CA PRO A 190 25.38 -4.83 -13.59
C PRO A 190 23.94 -4.81 -13.04
N MET A 191 23.78 -4.28 -11.84
CA MET A 191 22.50 -4.25 -11.13
C MET A 191 22.15 -2.85 -10.68
N ASN A 192 20.87 -2.51 -10.72
CA ASN A 192 20.31 -1.30 -10.14
C ASN A 192 20.20 -1.42 -8.60
N MET A 193 19.73 -0.38 -7.90
CA MET A 193 19.68 -0.39 -6.43
C MET A 193 18.79 -1.52 -5.90
N ILE A 194 17.61 -1.70 -6.47
CA ILE A 194 16.64 -2.71 -6.01
C ILE A 194 17.16 -4.12 -6.25
N GLU A 195 17.74 -4.39 -7.42
CA GLU A 195 18.34 -5.68 -7.72
C GLU A 195 19.47 -6.00 -6.73
N LYS A 196 20.34 -5.03 -6.40
CA LYS A 196 21.40 -5.21 -5.40
C LYS A 196 20.87 -5.50 -4.00
N MET A 197 19.82 -4.79 -3.58
CA MET A 197 19.21 -5.02 -2.27
C MET A 197 18.62 -6.42 -2.18
N ILE A 198 17.84 -6.85 -3.17
CA ILE A 198 17.27 -8.21 -3.21
C ILE A 198 18.40 -9.25 -3.26
N SER A 199 19.38 -9.04 -4.12
CA SER A 199 20.53 -9.92 -4.29
C SER A 199 21.29 -10.16 -2.97
N SER A 200 21.47 -9.13 -2.16
CA SER A 200 22.15 -9.19 -0.87
C SER A 200 21.38 -9.98 0.20
N LYS A 201 20.10 -10.24 -0.02
CA LYS A 201 19.18 -10.88 0.93
C LYS A 201 18.71 -12.28 0.50
N LEU A 202 19.22 -12.82 -0.61
CA LEU A 202 18.79 -14.12 -1.14
C LEU A 202 18.95 -15.25 -0.12
N LEU A 203 17.91 -16.06 0.06
CA LEU A 203 17.98 -17.28 0.85
C LEU A 203 18.63 -18.43 0.06
N GLY A 204 19.28 -19.33 0.78
CA GLY A 204 19.87 -20.55 0.21
C GLY A 204 21.23 -20.33 -0.45
N ARG A 205 21.77 -19.11 -0.44
CA ARG A 205 23.14 -18.81 -0.82
C ARG A 205 23.96 -18.54 0.43
N GLY A 206 25.13 -19.19 0.54
CA GLY A 206 26.10 -18.87 1.60
C GLY A 206 26.68 -17.46 1.40
N ASP A 207 27.96 -17.28 1.67
CA ASP A 207 28.65 -15.97 1.56
C ASP A 207 28.92 -15.53 0.10
N GLU A 208 28.42 -16.25 -0.90
CA GLU A 208 28.63 -15.93 -2.31
C GLU A 208 27.72 -14.79 -2.78
N PRO A 209 28.25 -13.83 -3.58
CA PRO A 209 27.41 -12.76 -4.14
C PRO A 209 26.28 -13.36 -5.00
N GLY A 210 25.07 -12.94 -4.74
CA GLY A 210 23.92 -13.26 -5.58
C GLY A 210 23.79 -12.28 -6.73
N PHE A 211 23.12 -12.70 -7.81
CA PHE A 211 22.68 -11.83 -8.87
C PHE A 211 21.21 -12.10 -9.15
N VAL A 212 20.48 -11.07 -9.50
CA VAL A 212 19.08 -11.16 -9.88
C VAL A 212 18.82 -10.25 -11.08
N LYS A 213 17.71 -10.50 -11.76
CA LYS A 213 17.22 -9.68 -12.88
C LYS A 213 15.71 -9.54 -12.77
N PRO A 214 15.09 -8.55 -13.42
CA PRO A 214 13.65 -8.43 -13.49
C PRO A 214 12.99 -9.73 -13.93
N GLY A 215 11.88 -10.07 -13.26
CA GLY A 215 11.13 -11.32 -13.48
C GLY A 215 11.67 -12.54 -12.74
N ASP A 216 12.85 -12.47 -12.12
CA ASP A 216 13.30 -13.55 -11.24
C ASP A 216 12.39 -13.62 -9.99
N ALA A 217 12.01 -14.85 -9.65
CA ALA A 217 11.28 -15.14 -8.42
C ALA A 217 12.24 -15.74 -7.38
N VAL A 218 12.34 -15.08 -6.23
CA VAL A 218 13.31 -15.45 -5.20
C VAL A 218 12.70 -15.38 -3.81
N LEU A 219 13.30 -16.10 -2.86
CA LEU A 219 13.07 -15.83 -1.44
C LEU A 219 14.19 -14.95 -0.90
N ALA A 220 13.80 -13.88 -0.25
CA ALA A 220 14.73 -12.92 0.35
C ALA A 220 14.48 -12.78 1.86
N GLN A 221 15.55 -12.68 2.64
CA GLN A 221 15.47 -12.40 4.06
C GLN A 221 15.03 -10.95 4.27
N VAL A 222 14.05 -10.73 5.15
CA VAL A 222 13.55 -9.41 5.52
C VAL A 222 14.24 -8.94 6.80
N ASP A 223 14.63 -7.67 6.85
CA ASP A 223 15.33 -7.10 8.03
C ASP A 223 14.37 -6.66 9.11
N GLY A 224 13.14 -6.29 8.76
CA GLY A 224 12.12 -5.88 9.71
C GLY A 224 10.80 -5.54 9.03
N GLY A 225 9.85 -5.12 9.85
CA GLY A 225 8.54 -4.72 9.35
C GLY A 225 7.63 -4.21 10.45
N TYR A 226 6.43 -3.78 10.06
CA TYR A 226 5.43 -3.29 11.01
C TYR A 226 4.01 -3.52 10.49
N SER A 227 3.09 -3.58 11.45
CA SER A 227 1.66 -3.59 11.18
C SER A 227 0.96 -2.54 12.05
N HIS A 228 -0.29 -2.26 11.76
CA HIS A 228 -1.10 -1.32 12.50
C HIS A 228 -2.42 -1.97 12.95
N GLU A 229 -3.17 -1.32 13.83
CA GLU A 229 -4.35 -1.89 14.48
C GLU A 229 -5.41 -2.39 13.50
N PHE A 230 -5.44 -1.85 12.29
CA PHE A 230 -6.39 -2.27 11.27
C PHE A 230 -6.07 -3.66 10.65
N THR A 231 -4.81 -4.10 10.70
CA THR A 231 -4.33 -5.33 10.05
C THR A 231 -3.73 -6.35 11.01
N THR A 232 -3.19 -5.89 12.16
CA THR A 232 -2.52 -6.76 13.14
C THR A 232 -3.42 -7.89 13.64
N ALA A 233 -4.72 -7.62 13.82
CA ALA A 233 -5.68 -8.64 14.25
C ALA A 233 -5.75 -9.82 13.28
N GLN A 234 -5.77 -9.57 11.96
CA GLN A 234 -5.70 -10.63 10.95
C GLN A 234 -4.38 -11.40 11.00
N VAL A 235 -3.27 -10.69 11.15
CA VAL A 235 -1.94 -11.33 11.26
C VAL A 235 -1.92 -12.28 12.46
N HIS A 236 -2.47 -11.85 13.60
CA HIS A 236 -2.57 -12.67 14.80
C HIS A 236 -3.43 -13.91 14.56
N THR A 237 -4.60 -13.75 13.96
CA THR A 237 -5.50 -14.85 13.58
C THR A 237 -4.79 -15.87 12.68
N PHE A 238 -4.15 -15.44 11.61
CA PHE A 238 -3.43 -16.35 10.69
C PHE A 238 -2.29 -17.11 11.35
N LEU A 239 -1.57 -16.47 12.27
CA LEU A 239 -0.49 -17.13 13.00
C LEU A 239 -1.03 -18.18 13.98
N SER A 240 -2.10 -17.85 14.71
CA SER A 240 -2.76 -18.80 15.62
C SER A 240 -3.35 -20.00 14.87
N ASP A 241 -4.05 -19.75 13.76
CA ASP A 241 -4.66 -20.81 12.93
C ASP A 241 -3.59 -21.74 12.34
N GLU A 242 -2.48 -21.18 11.87
CA GLU A 242 -1.46 -21.95 11.17
C GLU A 242 -0.46 -22.63 12.10
N TYR A 243 -0.06 -21.97 13.19
CA TYR A 243 1.04 -22.42 14.07
C TYR A 243 0.57 -22.78 15.49
N GLY A 244 -0.71 -22.57 15.80
CA GLY A 244 -1.30 -22.78 17.14
C GLY A 244 -1.17 -21.53 18.03
N ASP A 245 -1.98 -21.49 19.10
CA ASP A 245 -2.07 -20.33 19.98
C ASP A 245 -0.76 -20.01 20.74
N ASP A 246 0.14 -20.98 20.83
CA ASP A 246 1.45 -20.84 21.49
C ASP A 246 2.58 -20.43 20.52
N TYR A 247 2.26 -19.94 19.33
CA TYR A 247 3.29 -19.54 18.36
C TYR A 247 4.24 -18.47 18.93
N ALA A 248 5.49 -18.47 18.47
CA ALA A 248 6.49 -17.50 18.87
C ALA A 248 7.23 -16.94 17.66
N LEU A 249 7.59 -15.66 17.73
CA LEU A 249 8.38 -15.03 16.70
C LEU A 249 9.89 -15.18 16.98
N PRO A 250 10.70 -15.57 15.98
CA PRO A 250 12.15 -15.78 16.20
C PRO A 250 12.92 -14.50 16.53
N LYS A 251 12.50 -13.34 15.99
CA LYS A 251 13.17 -12.04 16.15
C LYS A 251 12.16 -10.91 16.34
N PRO A 252 11.40 -10.89 17.45
CA PRO A 252 10.33 -9.91 17.63
C PRO A 252 10.82 -8.45 17.60
N SER A 253 12.05 -8.19 18.07
CA SER A 253 12.62 -6.83 18.09
C SER A 253 12.81 -6.18 16.71
N LYS A 254 12.71 -6.96 15.62
CA LYS A 254 12.75 -6.45 14.25
C LYS A 254 11.39 -5.95 13.75
N PHE A 255 10.33 -6.21 14.48
CA PHE A 255 8.96 -5.91 14.10
C PHE A 255 8.31 -4.96 15.09
N ALA A 256 7.29 -4.24 14.61
CA ALA A 256 6.57 -3.26 15.40
C ALA A 256 5.07 -3.31 15.13
N VAL A 257 4.27 -2.85 16.10
CA VAL A 257 2.84 -2.55 15.93
C VAL A 257 2.59 -1.08 16.18
N PHE A 258 1.67 -0.49 15.41
CA PHE A 258 1.31 0.92 15.49
C PHE A 258 -0.18 1.09 15.73
N GLU A 259 -0.55 2.16 16.43
CA GLU A 259 -1.92 2.59 16.62
C GLU A 259 -2.09 3.98 16.02
N ASP A 260 -2.39 4.05 14.71
CA ASP A 260 -2.41 5.29 13.94
C ASP A 260 -3.57 5.40 12.94
N HIS A 261 -4.26 4.30 12.59
CA HIS A 261 -5.32 4.27 11.59
C HIS A 261 -6.72 4.47 12.18
N LEU A 262 -7.07 3.73 13.23
CA LEU A 262 -8.42 3.68 13.78
C LEU A 262 -8.59 4.44 15.10
N LEU A 263 -7.51 4.98 15.65
CA LEU A 263 -7.53 5.67 16.94
C LEU A 263 -8.61 6.76 17.04
N TYR A 264 -8.83 7.52 15.96
CA TYR A 264 -9.79 8.61 15.90
C TYR A 264 -11.12 8.23 15.25
N ALA A 265 -11.27 7.00 14.76
CA ALA A 265 -12.44 6.54 14.01
C ALA A 265 -13.73 6.57 14.83
N THR A 266 -13.66 6.32 16.14
CA THR A 266 -14.82 6.35 17.03
C THR A 266 -15.44 7.74 17.18
N GLY A 267 -14.68 8.81 16.94
CA GLY A 267 -15.16 10.19 16.87
C GLY A 267 -15.93 10.54 15.58
N VAL A 268 -15.92 9.66 14.58
CA VAL A 268 -16.56 9.90 13.28
C VAL A 268 -17.94 9.26 13.23
N ALA A 269 -19.00 10.06 13.05
CA ALA A 269 -20.39 9.62 13.16
C ALA A 269 -20.72 8.38 12.32
N ARG A 270 -20.18 8.27 11.09
CA ARG A 270 -20.41 7.12 10.19
C ARG A 270 -19.82 5.80 10.72
N PHE A 271 -18.84 5.86 11.63
CA PHE A 271 -18.20 4.68 12.22
C PHE A 271 -18.72 4.33 13.62
N SER A 272 -19.58 5.15 14.23
CA SER A 272 -20.13 4.91 15.57
C SER A 272 -20.76 3.52 15.73
N ARG A 273 -21.44 3.03 14.69
CA ARG A 273 -22.03 1.67 14.68
C ARG A 273 -21.00 0.53 14.69
N PHE A 274 -19.73 0.83 14.43
CA PHE A 274 -18.63 -0.14 14.38
C PHE A 274 -17.68 -0.02 15.58
N GLU A 275 -17.99 0.81 16.57
CA GLU A 275 -17.13 1.08 17.73
C GLU A 275 -16.62 -0.20 18.40
N SER A 276 -17.52 -1.19 18.60
CA SER A 276 -17.13 -2.47 19.22
C SER A 276 -16.15 -3.27 18.37
N LYS A 277 -16.29 -3.24 17.05
CA LYS A 277 -15.37 -3.92 16.13
C LYS A 277 -14.01 -3.24 16.11
N ILE A 278 -14.00 -1.92 16.03
CA ILE A 278 -12.77 -1.11 16.08
C ILE A 278 -12.03 -1.37 17.40
N GLN A 279 -12.76 -1.41 18.53
CA GLN A 279 -12.16 -1.73 19.81
C GLN A 279 -11.58 -3.16 19.83
N THR A 280 -12.27 -4.14 19.26
CA THR A 280 -11.75 -5.51 19.13
C THR A 280 -10.43 -5.55 18.37
N LEU A 281 -10.31 -4.84 17.25
CA LEU A 281 -9.07 -4.79 16.47
C LEU A 281 -7.91 -4.20 17.29
N ARG A 282 -8.18 -3.11 18.04
CA ARG A 282 -7.19 -2.50 18.93
C ARG A 282 -6.79 -3.44 20.07
N ASP A 283 -7.75 -4.11 20.70
CA ASP A 283 -7.50 -5.06 21.78
C ASP A 283 -6.66 -6.27 21.29
N MET A 284 -6.94 -6.77 20.10
CA MET A 284 -6.18 -7.85 19.46
C MET A 284 -4.75 -7.43 19.11
N GLN A 285 -4.52 -6.17 18.71
CA GLN A 285 -3.17 -5.67 18.53
C GLN A 285 -2.39 -5.65 19.84
N VAL A 286 -3.02 -5.21 20.94
CA VAL A 286 -2.40 -5.25 22.27
C VAL A 286 -2.08 -6.70 22.68
N ASP A 287 -2.99 -7.64 22.38
CA ASP A 287 -2.76 -9.06 22.67
C ASP A 287 -1.61 -9.62 21.83
N PHE A 288 -1.59 -9.37 20.54
CA PHE A 288 -0.48 -9.72 19.65
C PHE A 288 0.86 -9.19 20.15
N GLN A 289 0.91 -7.90 20.54
CA GLN A 289 2.12 -7.29 21.05
C GLN A 289 2.62 -7.97 22.33
N ARG A 290 1.71 -8.23 23.28
CA ARG A 290 2.04 -8.92 24.54
C ARG A 290 2.49 -10.36 24.31
N HIS A 291 1.80 -11.05 23.39
CA HIS A 291 2.11 -12.44 23.05
C HIS A 291 3.49 -12.56 22.39
N THR A 292 3.82 -11.67 21.48
CA THR A 292 5.03 -11.78 20.64
C THR A 292 6.23 -10.98 21.12
N GLY A 293 6.01 -9.90 21.87
CA GLY A 293 7.06 -9.01 22.33
C GLY A 293 7.65 -8.11 21.23
N VAL A 294 6.92 -7.85 20.15
CA VAL A 294 7.31 -6.87 19.11
C VAL A 294 7.35 -5.46 19.71
N ARG A 295 8.01 -4.52 19.03
CA ARG A 295 8.05 -3.11 19.47
C ARG A 295 6.64 -2.55 19.52
N ASP A 296 6.35 -1.76 20.54
CA ASP A 296 5.03 -1.20 20.82
C ASP A 296 5.02 0.31 20.53
N TYR A 297 4.24 0.69 19.53
CA TYR A 297 3.93 2.07 19.18
C TYR A 297 2.44 2.34 19.31
N SER A 298 1.81 1.76 20.34
CA SER A 298 0.42 2.05 20.70
C SER A 298 0.28 3.50 21.22
N ALA A 299 -0.92 4.03 21.10
CA ALA A 299 -1.24 5.37 21.55
C ALA A 299 -1.10 5.52 23.09
N VAL A 300 -0.52 6.62 23.53
CA VAL A 300 -0.38 6.96 24.94
C VAL A 300 -1.26 8.16 25.27
N GLY A 301 -2.20 7.98 26.20
CA GLY A 301 -3.14 9.05 26.57
C GLY A 301 -4.07 9.47 25.42
N GLY A 302 -4.32 8.57 24.46
CA GLY A 302 -5.16 8.85 23.28
C GLY A 302 -4.43 9.56 22.14
N ILE A 303 -3.12 9.70 22.20
CA ILE A 303 -2.29 10.32 21.15
C ILE A 303 -1.38 9.24 20.55
N SER A 304 -1.45 9.08 19.24
CA SER A 304 -0.55 8.19 18.49
C SER A 304 0.89 8.71 18.52
N PRO A 305 1.90 7.83 18.59
CA PRO A 305 3.30 8.22 18.33
C PRO A 305 3.52 8.83 16.96
N GLY A 306 2.70 8.43 15.98
CA GLY A 306 2.74 8.92 14.62
C GLY A 306 2.27 7.88 13.61
N ILE A 307 2.21 8.31 12.37
CA ILE A 307 1.90 7.43 11.23
C ILE A 307 3.01 6.40 11.09
N CYS A 308 2.67 5.14 10.97
CA CYS A 308 3.57 3.99 11.09
C CYS A 308 4.84 4.10 10.24
N HIS A 309 4.73 4.41 8.94
CA HIS A 309 5.90 4.53 8.06
C HIS A 309 6.71 5.82 8.29
N GLN A 310 6.10 6.89 8.79
CA GLN A 310 6.82 8.09 9.22
C GLN A 310 7.71 7.79 10.44
N VAL A 311 7.13 7.20 11.49
CA VAL A 311 7.87 6.85 12.70
C VAL A 311 8.89 5.74 12.43
N ALA A 312 8.54 4.75 11.57
CA ALA A 312 9.48 3.70 11.17
C ALA A 312 10.75 4.28 10.53
N ARG A 313 10.58 5.25 9.62
CA ARG A 313 11.69 5.98 9.00
C ARG A 313 12.51 6.76 10.03
N GLU A 314 11.84 7.40 10.99
CA GLU A 314 12.49 8.21 12.02
C GLU A 314 13.29 7.36 13.02
N GLU A 315 12.84 6.13 13.34
CA GLU A 315 13.34 5.41 14.50
C GLU A 315 14.06 4.08 14.22
N PHE A 316 13.76 3.37 13.12
CA PHE A 316 14.34 2.03 12.97
C PHE A 316 14.61 1.53 11.55
N ILE A 317 14.28 2.27 10.50
CA ILE A 317 14.68 1.91 9.13
C ILE A 317 16.09 2.44 8.88
N ASP A 318 17.00 1.53 8.56
CA ASP A 318 18.38 1.85 8.25
C ASP A 318 18.66 1.74 6.74
N VAL A 319 19.75 2.37 6.31
CA VAL A 319 20.26 2.23 4.93
C VAL A 319 20.49 0.76 4.60
N GLY A 320 20.08 0.32 3.41
CA GLY A 320 20.26 -1.04 2.92
C GLY A 320 19.35 -2.09 3.58
N ASP A 321 18.36 -1.66 4.38
CA ASP A 321 17.34 -2.58 4.92
C ASP A 321 16.36 -3.03 3.84
N PHE A 322 15.79 -4.21 4.05
CA PHE A 322 14.60 -4.68 3.38
C PHE A 322 13.46 -4.73 4.41
N ILE A 323 12.47 -3.85 4.22
CA ILE A 323 11.34 -3.65 5.14
C ILE A 323 10.04 -3.96 4.42
N GLN A 324 9.18 -4.76 5.04
CA GLN A 324 7.81 -4.98 4.58
C GLN A 324 6.81 -4.71 5.71
N ALA A 325 5.69 -4.11 5.37
CA ALA A 325 4.65 -3.77 6.34
C ALA A 325 3.26 -3.92 5.71
N THR A 326 2.22 -3.82 6.53
CA THR A 326 0.84 -4.00 6.06
C THR A 326 0.19 -2.71 5.56
N ASP A 327 0.99 -1.69 5.28
CA ASP A 327 0.56 -0.40 4.73
C ASP A 327 1.20 -0.16 3.36
N SER A 328 0.43 0.37 2.40
CA SER A 328 0.89 0.62 1.04
C SER A 328 1.96 1.71 0.96
N HIS A 329 1.93 2.72 1.85
CA HIS A 329 2.92 3.79 1.91
C HIS A 329 4.24 3.40 2.62
N THR A 330 4.42 2.13 2.95
CA THR A 330 5.70 1.58 3.45
C THR A 330 6.88 1.96 2.55
N CYS A 331 6.63 2.18 1.25
CA CYS A 331 7.63 2.66 0.29
C CYS A 331 8.33 3.96 0.71
N MET A 332 7.78 4.75 1.64
CA MET A 332 8.41 5.94 2.22
C MET A 332 9.80 5.66 2.80
N GLY A 333 10.07 4.45 3.29
CA GLY A 333 11.39 4.05 3.80
C GLY A 333 12.51 4.11 2.75
N GLY A 334 12.15 4.10 1.46
CA GLY A 334 13.11 4.24 0.36
C GLY A 334 13.88 5.56 0.34
N ALA A 335 13.35 6.61 1.00
CA ALA A 335 14.06 7.86 1.20
C ALA A 335 15.39 7.68 1.94
N SER A 336 15.47 6.69 2.83
CA SER A 336 16.69 6.32 3.56
C SER A 336 17.53 5.26 2.82
N ASN A 337 17.32 5.06 1.51
CA ASN A 337 17.99 4.02 0.72
C ASN A 337 17.69 2.61 1.29
N ALA A 338 16.45 2.34 1.65
CA ALA A 338 15.96 1.02 2.03
C ALA A 338 14.99 0.48 0.97
N LEU A 339 15.02 -0.82 0.71
CA LEU A 339 13.95 -1.47 -0.04
C LEU A 339 12.75 -1.63 0.89
N SER A 340 11.65 -0.97 0.58
CA SER A 340 10.47 -1.01 1.45
C SER A 340 9.18 -0.92 0.63
N TYR A 341 8.22 -1.81 0.93
CA TYR A 341 6.90 -1.82 0.29
C TYR A 341 5.85 -2.57 1.11
N GLY A 342 4.59 -2.27 0.82
CA GLY A 342 3.44 -2.88 1.47
C GLY A 342 3.17 -4.32 1.01
N VAL A 343 2.68 -5.15 1.93
CA VAL A 343 2.28 -6.54 1.68
C VAL A 343 0.95 -6.86 2.38
N GLY A 344 0.26 -7.90 1.93
CA GLY A 344 -0.97 -8.37 2.56
C GLY A 344 -0.72 -9.00 3.93
N SER A 345 -1.79 -9.13 4.72
CA SER A 345 -1.71 -9.67 6.09
C SER A 345 -1.17 -11.10 6.15
N THR A 346 -1.50 -11.96 5.17
CA THR A 346 -0.98 -13.34 5.10
C THR A 346 0.51 -13.38 4.80
N GLU A 347 0.98 -12.54 3.87
CA GLU A 347 2.41 -12.43 3.57
C GLU A 347 3.16 -11.85 4.76
N TYR A 348 2.59 -10.85 5.45
CA TYR A 348 3.17 -10.31 6.66
C TYR A 348 3.21 -11.34 7.80
N ALA A 349 2.17 -12.16 8.00
CA ALA A 349 2.18 -13.26 8.95
C ALA A 349 3.31 -14.27 8.64
N ASN A 350 3.51 -14.60 7.35
CA ASN A 350 4.63 -15.42 6.92
C ASN A 350 5.98 -14.78 7.29
N LEU A 351 6.18 -13.51 6.95
CA LEU A 351 7.49 -12.89 7.16
C LEU A 351 7.85 -12.68 8.63
N VAL A 352 6.90 -12.35 9.51
CA VAL A 352 7.21 -12.19 10.93
C VAL A 352 7.58 -13.50 11.61
N HIS A 353 6.97 -14.61 11.16
CA HIS A 353 7.24 -15.94 11.70
C HIS A 353 8.42 -16.63 11.01
N ASN A 354 8.54 -16.54 9.70
CA ASN A 354 9.52 -17.29 8.91
C ASN A 354 10.76 -16.47 8.52
N GLN A 355 10.74 -15.14 8.70
CA GLN A 355 11.83 -14.19 8.46
C GLN A 355 12.22 -14.04 6.98
N PHE A 356 11.39 -14.49 6.07
CA PHE A 356 11.59 -14.32 4.64
C PHE A 356 10.30 -13.93 3.93
N SER A 357 10.46 -13.31 2.80
CA SER A 357 9.38 -13.02 1.86
C SER A 357 9.70 -13.60 0.49
N PHE A 358 8.65 -13.94 -0.24
CA PHE A 358 8.73 -14.21 -1.66
C PHE A 358 8.80 -12.89 -2.43
N VAL A 359 9.77 -12.74 -3.29
CA VAL A 359 9.99 -11.52 -4.08
C VAL A 359 10.03 -11.87 -5.56
N SER A 360 9.10 -11.30 -6.32
CA SER A 360 9.27 -11.15 -7.75
C SER A 360 10.09 -9.88 -7.99
N VAL A 361 11.26 -10.02 -8.57
CA VAL A 361 12.17 -8.90 -8.82
C VAL A 361 11.50 -7.96 -9.83
N PRO A 362 11.18 -6.71 -9.45
CA PRO A 362 10.48 -5.80 -10.33
C PRO A 362 11.41 -5.26 -11.42
N GLU A 363 10.83 -4.85 -12.53
CA GLU A 363 11.47 -3.89 -13.42
C GLU A 363 11.69 -2.57 -12.69
N SER A 364 12.65 -1.77 -13.16
CA SER A 364 12.95 -0.46 -12.59
C SER A 364 12.83 0.64 -13.64
N ILE A 365 12.35 1.81 -13.19
CA ILE A 365 12.37 3.07 -13.93
C ILE A 365 13.22 4.07 -13.16
N ARG A 366 14.13 4.76 -13.84
CA ARG A 366 15.03 5.73 -13.22
C ARG A 366 14.61 7.15 -13.53
N PHE A 367 14.49 7.97 -12.49
CA PHE A 367 14.33 9.42 -12.59
C PHE A 367 15.62 10.12 -12.16
N LYS A 368 16.34 10.66 -13.13
CA LYS A 368 17.55 11.44 -12.92
C LYS A 368 17.18 12.91 -12.74
N LEU A 369 17.26 13.39 -11.50
CA LEU A 369 16.95 14.77 -11.16
C LEU A 369 18.17 15.67 -11.44
N VAL A 370 17.93 16.81 -12.11
CA VAL A 370 18.97 17.82 -12.40
C VAL A 370 18.44 19.22 -12.04
N GLY A 371 19.35 20.13 -11.66
CA GLY A 371 18.97 21.49 -11.25
C GLY A 371 18.42 21.53 -9.82
N GLU A 372 17.70 22.59 -9.49
CA GLU A 372 17.07 22.86 -8.19
C GLU A 372 15.64 23.36 -8.40
N LEU A 373 14.74 23.12 -7.44
CA LEU A 373 13.37 23.60 -7.50
C LEU A 373 13.30 25.14 -7.41
N HIS A 374 12.33 25.71 -8.10
CA HIS A 374 11.98 27.12 -7.90
C HIS A 374 11.37 27.34 -6.50
N PRO A 375 11.57 28.54 -5.92
CA PRO A 375 10.83 28.92 -4.72
C PRO A 375 9.32 28.77 -4.92
N GLY A 376 8.65 28.09 -3.97
CA GLY A 376 7.22 27.79 -4.03
C GLY A 376 6.88 26.43 -4.64
N CYS A 377 7.85 25.68 -5.18
CA CYS A 377 7.73 24.28 -5.53
C CYS A 377 8.35 23.38 -4.46
N THR A 378 7.83 22.18 -4.33
CA THR A 378 8.31 21.13 -3.42
C THR A 378 8.42 19.79 -4.14
N ALA A 379 8.92 18.77 -3.47
CA ALA A 379 8.93 17.41 -4.01
C ALA A 379 7.52 16.87 -4.33
N LYS A 380 6.46 17.46 -3.75
CA LYS A 380 5.08 17.14 -4.12
C LYS A 380 4.79 17.47 -5.58
N ASP A 381 5.30 18.60 -6.07
CA ASP A 381 5.13 19.00 -7.48
C ASP A 381 5.90 18.08 -8.42
N ILE A 382 7.09 17.60 -7.99
CA ILE A 382 7.87 16.61 -8.77
C ILE A 382 7.07 15.32 -8.94
N ILE A 383 6.54 14.77 -7.85
CA ILE A 383 5.84 13.50 -7.93
C ILE A 383 4.47 13.62 -8.62
N LEU A 384 3.79 14.75 -8.50
CA LEU A 384 2.58 15.04 -9.29
C LEU A 384 2.90 15.13 -10.79
N HIS A 385 4.04 15.72 -11.15
CA HIS A 385 4.52 15.72 -12.53
C HIS A 385 4.78 14.29 -13.05
N ILE A 386 5.40 13.44 -12.24
CA ILE A 386 5.65 12.04 -12.59
C ILE A 386 4.32 11.28 -12.72
N LEU A 387 3.40 11.48 -11.79
CA LEU A 387 2.06 10.89 -11.82
C LEU A 387 1.35 11.23 -13.15
N TRP A 388 1.35 12.51 -13.50
CA TRP A 388 0.70 13.00 -14.70
C TRP A 388 1.35 12.53 -16.00
N LYS A 389 2.71 12.49 -16.07
CA LYS A 389 3.43 12.24 -17.33
C LYS A 389 3.75 10.76 -17.56
N PHE A 390 3.95 9.98 -16.52
CA PHE A 390 4.42 8.59 -16.59
C PHE A 390 3.38 7.59 -16.06
N ALA A 391 2.84 7.82 -14.87
CA ALA A 391 1.89 6.87 -14.28
C ALA A 391 0.58 6.81 -15.07
N ALA A 392 0.11 7.92 -15.61
CA ALA A 392 -1.06 7.98 -16.49
C ALA A 392 -0.95 7.03 -17.71
N ASN A 393 0.28 6.77 -18.17
CA ASN A 393 0.57 5.85 -19.26
C ASN A 393 0.98 4.45 -18.78
N SER A 394 0.82 4.14 -17.49
CA SER A 394 1.24 2.89 -16.86
C SER A 394 2.75 2.61 -16.93
N GLU A 395 3.58 3.62 -17.16
CA GLU A 395 5.03 3.45 -17.25
C GLU A 395 5.69 3.11 -15.91
N THR A 396 5.01 3.41 -14.80
CA THR A 396 5.47 3.11 -13.43
C THR A 396 4.83 1.85 -12.84
N LEU A 397 3.82 1.27 -13.51
CA LEU A 397 3.01 0.18 -12.98
C LEU A 397 3.88 -1.03 -12.58
N ASP A 398 3.77 -1.42 -11.30
CA ASP A 398 4.51 -2.52 -10.63
C ASP A 398 6.04 -2.45 -10.75
N ARG A 399 6.58 -1.30 -11.18
CA ARG A 399 8.03 -1.04 -11.23
C ARG A 399 8.55 -0.45 -9.94
N SER A 400 9.85 -0.56 -9.71
CA SER A 400 10.53 0.27 -8.72
C SER A 400 10.94 1.62 -9.34
N MET A 401 10.65 2.72 -8.65
CA MET A 401 11.05 4.08 -9.05
C MET A 401 12.36 4.44 -8.35
N GLU A 402 13.46 4.57 -9.10
CA GLU A 402 14.76 4.92 -8.57
C GLU A 402 15.08 6.39 -8.82
N PHE A 403 15.25 7.18 -7.75
CA PHE A 403 15.57 8.59 -7.80
C PHE A 403 17.04 8.83 -7.57
N GLY A 404 17.70 9.53 -8.47
CA GLY A 404 19.11 9.85 -8.39
C GLY A 404 19.49 11.09 -9.19
N GLY A 405 20.79 11.32 -9.36
CA GLY A 405 21.32 12.45 -10.09
C GLY A 405 21.63 13.68 -9.23
N PRO A 406 22.31 14.69 -9.81
CA PRO A 406 22.82 15.83 -9.03
C PRO A 406 21.74 16.69 -8.39
N GLY A 407 20.53 16.76 -8.95
CA GLY A 407 19.41 17.51 -8.39
C GLY A 407 18.88 16.89 -7.10
N LEU A 408 19.06 15.59 -6.87
CA LEU A 408 18.63 14.94 -5.64
C LEU A 408 19.30 15.55 -4.39
N ALA A 409 20.53 16.01 -4.50
CA ALA A 409 21.26 16.67 -3.41
C ALA A 409 20.62 18.00 -2.97
N SER A 410 19.80 18.66 -3.79
CA SER A 410 19.06 19.86 -3.41
C SER A 410 17.85 19.55 -2.53
N LEU A 411 17.29 18.33 -2.63
CA LEU A 411 16.12 17.91 -1.88
C LEU A 411 16.49 17.45 -0.47
N SER A 412 15.73 17.90 0.51
CA SER A 412 15.83 17.42 1.89
C SER A 412 15.41 15.95 2.02
N MET A 413 15.69 15.34 3.17
CA MET A 413 15.25 13.96 3.43
C MET A 413 13.71 13.85 3.55
N ASP A 414 13.04 14.91 3.95
CA ASP A 414 11.57 14.96 4.01
C ASP A 414 10.96 15.08 2.62
N GLU A 415 11.60 15.83 1.72
CA GLU A 415 11.21 15.88 0.31
C GLU A 415 11.45 14.54 -0.40
N ARG A 416 12.59 13.87 -0.15
CA ARG A 416 12.82 12.50 -0.66
C ARG A 416 11.79 11.51 -0.14
N ALA A 417 11.37 11.67 1.12
CA ALA A 417 10.30 10.85 1.69
C ALA A 417 8.98 11.07 0.97
N THR A 418 8.66 12.29 0.55
CA THR A 418 7.48 12.58 -0.28
C THR A 418 7.54 11.86 -1.63
N LEU A 419 8.71 11.87 -2.30
CA LEU A 419 8.89 11.15 -3.58
C LEU A 419 8.65 9.64 -3.41
N CYS A 420 9.28 9.04 -2.41
CA CYS A 420 9.14 7.60 -2.16
C CYS A 420 7.74 7.22 -1.67
N ASN A 421 7.14 8.03 -0.81
CA ASN A 421 5.79 7.81 -0.27
C ASN A 421 4.75 7.73 -1.39
N LEU A 422 4.78 8.66 -2.33
CA LEU A 422 3.81 8.72 -3.43
C LEU A 422 4.15 7.79 -4.61
N ALA A 423 5.16 6.95 -4.50
CA ALA A 423 5.39 5.89 -5.49
C ALA A 423 4.17 4.95 -5.56
N THR A 424 3.49 4.71 -4.44
CA THR A 424 2.27 3.90 -4.41
C THR A 424 1.13 4.53 -5.24
N GLU A 425 0.98 5.86 -5.20
CA GLU A 425 0.00 6.57 -6.03
C GLU A 425 0.32 6.50 -7.53
N CYS A 426 1.60 6.38 -7.86
CA CYS A 426 2.06 6.09 -9.22
C CYS A 426 1.86 4.62 -9.62
N SER A 427 1.15 3.82 -8.82
CA SER A 427 0.99 2.37 -9.01
C SER A 427 2.32 1.61 -9.09
N ALA A 428 3.41 2.20 -8.57
CA ALA A 428 4.71 1.57 -8.49
C ALA A 428 4.79 0.65 -7.26
N LYS A 429 5.66 -0.35 -7.31
CA LYS A 429 5.90 -1.26 -6.20
C LYS A 429 6.61 -0.57 -5.04
N THR A 430 7.58 0.28 -5.34
CA THR A 430 8.33 1.06 -4.35
C THR A 430 9.01 2.26 -5.01
N GLY A 431 9.42 3.22 -4.18
CA GLY A 431 10.33 4.31 -4.56
C GLY A 431 11.59 4.26 -3.70
N ILE A 432 12.74 4.59 -4.28
CA ILE A 432 14.03 4.60 -3.56
C ILE A 432 14.92 5.74 -4.04
N CYS A 433 15.63 6.39 -3.12
CA CYS A 433 16.60 7.44 -3.39
C CYS A 433 18.03 6.94 -3.27
N GLU A 434 18.91 7.45 -4.12
CA GLU A 434 20.36 7.31 -3.92
C GLU A 434 20.76 7.97 -2.58
N PRO A 435 21.60 7.30 -1.76
CA PRO A 435 22.07 7.86 -0.50
C PRO A 435 23.22 8.83 -0.72
N ASP A 436 23.29 9.87 0.11
CA ASP A 436 24.33 10.88 0.10
C ASP A 436 24.64 11.42 1.51
N ASP A 437 25.34 12.55 1.60
CA ASP A 437 25.68 13.18 2.87
C ASP A 437 24.44 13.61 3.66
N ARG A 438 23.35 14.05 2.98
CA ARG A 438 22.09 14.39 3.65
C ARG A 438 21.45 13.17 4.33
N THR A 439 21.57 11.99 3.70
CA THR A 439 21.11 10.74 4.31
C THR A 439 21.86 10.46 5.61
N VAL A 440 23.19 10.66 5.60
CA VAL A 440 24.03 10.47 6.78
C VAL A 440 23.68 11.46 7.90
N GLU A 441 23.62 12.75 7.56
CA GLU A 441 23.30 13.82 8.52
C GLU A 441 21.94 13.59 9.18
N TRP A 442 20.92 13.27 8.39
CA TRP A 442 19.58 13.05 8.87
C TRP A 442 19.47 11.85 9.82
N LEU A 443 20.15 10.73 9.48
CA LEU A 443 20.18 9.55 10.33
C LEU A 443 20.96 9.80 11.62
N LEU A 444 22.09 10.46 11.58
CA LEU A 444 22.89 10.79 12.78
C LEU A 444 22.15 11.74 13.75
N ASP A 445 21.31 12.63 13.23
CA ASP A 445 20.49 13.50 14.07
C ASP A 445 19.43 12.70 14.86
N ARG A 446 18.85 11.67 14.25
CA ARG A 446 17.77 10.86 14.83
C ARG A 446 18.23 9.59 15.52
N ARG A 447 19.29 8.96 15.01
CA ARG A 447 19.77 7.65 15.42
C ARG A 447 21.14 7.74 16.08
N ARG A 448 21.13 7.96 17.38
CA ARG A 448 22.36 8.10 18.19
C ARG A 448 23.14 6.80 18.38
N ASP A 449 22.54 5.68 18.05
CA ASP A 449 23.12 4.34 18.08
C ASP A 449 23.97 4.04 16.83
N LEU A 450 23.93 4.89 15.80
CA LEU A 450 24.67 4.72 14.56
C LEU A 450 25.89 5.66 14.48
N THR A 451 26.89 5.21 13.73
CA THR A 451 28.05 6.02 13.34
C THR A 451 28.01 6.28 11.84
N GLU A 452 28.64 7.38 11.40
CA GLU A 452 28.77 7.70 9.98
C GLU A 452 29.34 6.54 9.16
N SER A 453 30.40 5.88 9.67
CA SER A 453 31.02 4.75 9.01
C SER A 453 30.05 3.57 8.83
N GLN A 454 29.21 3.28 9.83
CA GLN A 454 28.20 2.23 9.74
C GLN A 454 27.15 2.56 8.67
N ILE A 455 26.67 3.82 8.64
CA ILE A 455 25.69 4.28 7.65
C ILE A 455 26.28 4.16 6.23
N ARG A 456 27.46 4.75 5.99
CA ARG A 456 28.08 4.75 4.67
C ARG A 456 28.44 3.35 4.16
N SER A 457 28.84 2.44 5.04
CA SER A 457 29.17 1.05 4.67
C SER A 457 27.97 0.25 4.15
N ARG A 458 26.76 0.75 4.36
CA ARG A 458 25.50 0.12 3.94
C ARG A 458 24.88 0.81 2.71
N PHE A 459 25.52 1.82 2.15
CA PHE A 459 25.04 2.49 0.95
C PHE A 459 24.87 1.51 -0.20
N VAL A 460 23.69 1.50 -0.81
CA VAL A 460 23.41 0.75 -2.02
C VAL A 460 23.23 1.74 -3.17
N LEU A 461 24.18 1.74 -4.08
CA LEU A 461 24.19 2.55 -5.29
C LEU A 461 24.07 1.64 -6.52
N PRO A 462 23.45 2.08 -7.61
CA PRO A 462 23.39 1.30 -8.83
C PRO A 462 24.79 1.11 -9.42
N ASP A 463 25.00 0.05 -10.20
CA ASP A 463 26.20 -0.06 -11.02
C ASP A 463 26.15 0.97 -12.16
N GLU A 464 27.33 1.38 -12.66
CA GLU A 464 27.44 2.40 -13.72
C GLU A 464 26.64 2.03 -14.98
N ASP A 465 26.68 0.74 -15.34
CA ASP A 465 26.00 0.16 -16.51
C ASP A 465 24.70 -0.55 -16.14
N ALA A 466 24.05 -0.20 -15.02
CA ALA A 466 22.78 -0.79 -14.62
C ALA A 466 21.70 -0.54 -15.68
N HIS A 467 20.93 -1.59 -15.99
CA HIS A 467 19.81 -1.49 -16.91
C HIS A 467 18.52 -1.10 -16.18
N TYR A 468 17.69 -0.30 -16.84
CA TYR A 468 16.37 0.12 -16.37
C TYR A 468 15.34 -0.18 -17.47
N ASP A 469 14.48 -1.17 -17.24
CA ASP A 469 13.49 -1.62 -18.23
C ASP A 469 12.46 -0.53 -18.54
N GLY A 470 12.09 0.27 -17.54
CA GLY A 470 11.25 1.47 -17.68
C GLY A 470 12.00 2.69 -18.23
N GLY A 471 13.30 2.54 -18.58
CA GLY A 471 14.13 3.63 -19.07
C GLY A 471 14.71 4.54 -17.98
N THR A 472 15.52 5.50 -18.42
CA THR A 472 16.07 6.58 -17.59
C THR A 472 15.53 7.91 -18.10
N HIS A 473 14.81 8.63 -17.25
CA HIS A 473 14.17 9.91 -17.56
C HIS A 473 14.83 11.03 -16.78
N GLU A 474 15.34 12.04 -17.48
CA GLU A 474 15.87 13.23 -16.85
C GLU A 474 14.76 14.23 -16.55
N ILE A 475 14.64 14.66 -15.30
CA ILE A 475 13.72 15.70 -14.85
C ILE A 475 14.55 16.91 -14.41
N ASN A 476 14.42 17.99 -15.16
CA ASN A 476 15.02 19.26 -14.77
C ASN A 476 14.10 19.96 -13.75
N LEU A 477 14.56 20.08 -12.52
CA LEU A 477 13.80 20.66 -11.42
C LEU A 477 13.42 22.14 -11.65
N LEU A 478 14.18 22.84 -12.52
CA LEU A 478 13.83 24.21 -12.92
C LEU A 478 12.57 24.28 -13.80
N ASP A 479 12.16 23.17 -14.42
CA ASP A 479 10.99 23.13 -15.28
C ASP A 479 9.72 22.71 -14.50
N ILE A 480 9.88 22.33 -13.22
CA ILE A 480 8.75 21.97 -12.34
C ILE A 480 8.02 23.24 -11.92
N ARG A 481 6.70 23.23 -12.14
CA ARG A 481 5.78 24.31 -11.77
C ARG A 481 4.86 23.85 -10.65
N PRO A 482 4.33 24.76 -9.82
CA PRO A 482 3.31 24.39 -8.84
C PRO A 482 2.11 23.71 -9.49
N MET A 483 1.75 22.54 -8.98
CA MET A 483 0.76 21.65 -9.57
C MET A 483 -0.38 21.32 -8.60
N VAL A 484 -1.50 20.92 -9.19
CA VAL A 484 -2.63 20.30 -8.49
C VAL A 484 -3.08 19.06 -9.27
N ALA A 485 -3.66 18.10 -8.56
CA ALA A 485 -4.45 17.04 -9.15
C ALA A 485 -5.93 17.33 -8.88
N HIS A 486 -6.75 17.39 -9.93
CA HIS A 486 -8.18 17.52 -9.78
C HIS A 486 -8.78 16.21 -9.24
N PRO A 487 -9.70 16.26 -8.26
CA PRO A 487 -10.44 15.08 -7.87
C PRO A 487 -11.34 14.61 -9.01
N GLY A 488 -11.57 13.30 -9.10
CA GLY A 488 -12.60 12.77 -9.98
C GLY A 488 -13.99 13.20 -9.52
N ASN A 489 -14.90 13.35 -10.47
CA ASN A 489 -16.31 13.57 -10.22
C ASN A 489 -17.14 12.64 -11.12
N PRO A 490 -17.45 11.42 -10.67
CA PRO A 490 -18.21 10.44 -11.46
C PRO A 490 -19.59 10.97 -11.91
N ASP A 491 -20.22 11.81 -11.09
CA ASP A 491 -21.55 12.39 -11.40
C ASP A 491 -21.49 13.37 -12.58
N GLU A 492 -20.34 13.98 -12.81
CA GLU A 492 -20.07 14.86 -13.94
C GLU A 492 -19.29 14.16 -15.08
N GLY A 493 -19.06 12.86 -14.94
CA GLY A 493 -18.31 12.07 -15.93
C GLY A 493 -16.80 12.35 -15.92
N VAL A 494 -16.27 12.96 -14.84
CA VAL A 494 -14.82 13.17 -14.67
C VAL A 494 -14.23 11.95 -13.95
N PRO A 495 -13.39 11.15 -14.62
CA PRO A 495 -12.77 10.00 -13.97
C PRO A 495 -11.79 10.46 -12.89
N SER A 496 -11.67 9.66 -11.83
CA SER A 496 -10.58 9.78 -10.86
C SER A 496 -9.34 9.12 -11.44
N ASP A 497 -8.47 9.93 -12.01
CA ASP A 497 -7.42 9.46 -12.91
C ASP A 497 -6.21 10.39 -12.78
N PRO A 498 -4.97 9.86 -12.81
CA PRO A 498 -3.75 10.68 -12.74
C PRO A 498 -3.61 11.70 -13.88
N THR A 499 -4.38 11.58 -14.96
CA THR A 499 -4.39 12.59 -16.05
C THR A 499 -5.09 13.87 -15.67
N ASN A 500 -5.78 13.96 -14.53
CA ASN A 500 -6.46 15.16 -14.04
C ASN A 500 -5.48 16.22 -13.47
N GLY A 501 -4.19 16.15 -13.77
CA GLY A 501 -3.20 17.14 -13.35
C GLY A 501 -3.36 18.49 -14.05
N ALA A 502 -3.09 19.57 -13.31
CA ALA A 502 -3.04 20.93 -13.86
C ALA A 502 -1.99 21.78 -13.14
N TYR A 503 -1.52 22.82 -13.81
CA TYR A 503 -0.70 23.84 -13.15
C TYR A 503 -1.59 24.88 -12.44
N ILE A 504 -1.15 25.35 -11.27
CA ILE A 504 -1.95 26.30 -10.45
C ILE A 504 -2.26 27.59 -11.22
N ASP A 505 -1.30 28.10 -12.00
CA ASP A 505 -1.48 29.33 -12.78
C ASP A 505 -2.40 29.18 -14.02
N GLU A 506 -2.81 27.97 -14.35
CA GLU A 506 -3.79 27.66 -15.39
C GLU A 506 -5.21 27.50 -14.85
N LEU A 507 -5.37 27.47 -13.52
CA LEU A 507 -6.65 27.39 -12.86
C LEU A 507 -7.28 28.78 -12.73
N GLY A 508 -8.60 28.84 -12.88
CA GLY A 508 -9.39 29.99 -12.45
C GLY A 508 -9.58 29.99 -10.93
N ASP A 509 -10.43 30.89 -10.45
CA ASP A 509 -10.83 30.93 -9.04
C ASP A 509 -11.57 29.65 -8.68
N VAL A 510 -11.02 28.88 -7.74
CA VAL A 510 -11.63 27.66 -7.20
C VAL A 510 -12.05 27.94 -5.76
N ARG A 511 -13.37 27.87 -5.50
CA ARG A 511 -13.87 27.95 -4.12
C ARG A 511 -13.54 26.66 -3.39
N ILE A 512 -13.07 26.80 -2.15
CA ILE A 512 -12.84 25.69 -1.23
C ILE A 512 -13.66 25.91 0.06
N ASP A 513 -14.15 24.83 0.65
CA ASP A 513 -14.83 24.84 1.95
C ASP A 513 -13.93 24.25 3.05
N ILE A 514 -13.02 23.34 2.67
CA ILE A 514 -12.06 22.72 3.57
C ILE A 514 -10.66 22.77 2.95
N ALA A 515 -9.68 23.22 3.74
CA ALA A 515 -8.26 23.11 3.44
C ALA A 515 -7.63 22.10 4.42
N TYR A 516 -7.00 21.06 3.91
CA TYR A 516 -6.33 20.06 4.73
C TYR A 516 -4.89 19.87 4.27
N ALA A 517 -3.96 19.94 5.23
CA ALA A 517 -2.54 19.69 5.02
C ALA A 517 -2.00 18.69 6.06
N GLY A 518 -0.97 17.95 5.72
CA GLY A 518 -0.35 17.00 6.65
C GLY A 518 -0.40 15.56 6.16
N SER A 519 -0.72 14.63 7.04
CA SER A 519 -0.59 13.17 6.87
C SER A 519 0.85 12.70 6.65
N CYS A 520 1.07 11.47 6.19
CA CYS A 520 2.43 10.95 5.95
C CYS A 520 3.16 11.69 4.82
N THR A 521 2.43 12.14 3.82
CA THR A 521 3.01 12.83 2.65
C THR A 521 3.52 14.23 2.99
N ALA A 522 2.82 14.95 3.87
CA ALA A 522 3.03 16.38 4.10
C ALA A 522 2.94 16.78 5.59
N GLY A 523 3.19 15.84 6.51
CA GLY A 523 3.18 16.06 7.96
C GLY A 523 4.56 16.01 8.61
N LYS A 524 5.63 16.29 7.87
CA LYS A 524 7.04 16.21 8.28
C LYS A 524 7.59 17.57 8.74
N ASP A 525 8.82 17.59 9.24
CA ASP A 525 9.44 18.80 9.81
C ASP A 525 9.50 19.95 8.79
N ASP A 526 9.92 19.69 7.56
CA ASP A 526 10.02 20.70 6.52
C ASP A 526 8.65 21.21 6.05
N ASP A 527 7.66 20.31 5.95
CA ASP A 527 6.30 20.69 5.58
C ASP A 527 5.72 21.70 6.60
N PHE A 528 5.90 21.42 7.89
CA PHE A 528 5.45 22.32 8.97
C PHE A 528 6.19 23.65 8.96
N SER A 529 7.47 23.65 8.57
CA SER A 529 8.24 24.89 8.37
C SER A 529 7.63 25.76 7.25
N PHE A 530 7.23 25.14 6.13
CA PHE A 530 6.58 25.85 5.03
C PHE A 530 5.20 26.39 5.42
N TYR A 531 4.39 25.59 6.12
CA TYR A 531 3.08 26.06 6.62
C TYR A 531 3.22 27.23 7.59
N ALA A 532 4.18 27.15 8.51
CA ALA A 532 4.44 28.25 9.45
C ALA A 532 4.87 29.53 8.73
N MET A 533 5.73 29.42 7.72
CA MET A 533 6.15 30.57 6.90
C MET A 533 4.95 31.23 6.19
N VAL A 534 4.04 30.47 5.63
CA VAL A 534 2.84 30.98 4.96
C VAL A 534 1.91 31.64 5.98
N CYS A 535 1.63 30.99 7.10
CA CYS A 535 0.77 31.55 8.16
C CYS A 535 1.36 32.82 8.78
N GLU A 536 2.68 32.86 9.02
CA GLU A 536 3.36 34.08 9.49
C GLU A 536 3.22 35.25 8.50
N ALA A 537 3.41 34.96 7.21
CA ALA A 537 3.27 35.97 6.15
C ALA A 537 1.82 36.50 6.10
N ALA A 538 0.83 35.62 6.19
CA ALA A 538 -0.57 35.98 6.24
C ALA A 538 -0.89 36.87 7.45
N LEU A 539 -0.46 36.47 8.66
CA LEU A 539 -0.68 37.25 9.89
C LEU A 539 -0.01 38.63 9.82
N LYS A 540 1.21 38.73 9.27
CA LYS A 540 1.90 40.02 9.04
C LYS A 540 1.14 40.92 8.08
N ALA A 541 0.41 40.35 7.13
CA ALA A 541 -0.47 41.06 6.20
C ALA A 541 -1.88 41.36 6.79
N GLY A 542 -2.15 40.96 8.03
CA GLY A 542 -3.45 41.09 8.68
C GLY A 542 -4.50 40.10 8.18
N LEU A 543 -4.06 39.01 7.54
CA LEU A 543 -4.91 37.96 7.00
C LEU A 543 -4.97 36.76 7.94
N LYS A 544 -6.07 36.02 7.85
CA LYS A 544 -6.32 34.73 8.50
C LYS A 544 -7.05 33.80 7.56
N VAL A 545 -7.27 32.57 7.99
CA VAL A 545 -8.20 31.64 7.32
C VAL A 545 -9.56 32.33 7.18
N ALA A 546 -10.18 32.21 5.99
CA ALA A 546 -11.48 32.81 5.73
C ALA A 546 -12.56 32.18 6.62
N GLU A 547 -13.57 32.98 7.01
CA GLU A 547 -14.63 32.55 7.97
C GLU A 547 -15.47 31.38 7.48
N ASP A 548 -15.53 31.17 6.15
CA ASP A 548 -16.27 30.11 5.49
C ASP A 548 -15.39 28.93 5.06
N VAL A 549 -14.14 28.85 5.55
CA VAL A 549 -13.20 27.76 5.26
C VAL A 549 -12.72 27.13 6.56
N ASP A 550 -12.89 25.82 6.68
CA ASP A 550 -12.26 25.03 7.74
C ASP A 550 -10.84 24.63 7.31
N CYS A 551 -9.81 25.11 8.01
CA CYS A 551 -8.41 24.81 7.70
C CYS A 551 -7.81 23.88 8.75
N TYR A 552 -7.27 22.75 8.32
CA TYR A 552 -6.68 21.72 9.18
C TYR A 552 -5.23 21.44 8.81
N ILE A 553 -4.37 21.26 9.81
CA ILE A 553 -3.00 20.75 9.64
C ILE A 553 -2.82 19.56 10.58
N GLN A 554 -2.39 18.41 10.02
CA GLN A 554 -2.17 17.18 10.77
C GLN A 554 -0.68 16.84 10.88
N PHE A 555 -0.23 16.57 12.10
CA PHE A 555 1.13 16.08 12.35
C PHE A 555 1.32 14.66 11.84
N GLY A 556 2.48 14.39 11.22
CA GLY A 556 2.85 13.03 10.80
C GLY A 556 3.39 12.17 11.93
N SER A 557 4.05 12.80 12.92
CA SER A 557 4.56 12.12 14.10
C SER A 557 4.55 13.04 15.32
N LYS A 558 4.68 12.43 16.51
CA LYS A 558 4.87 13.17 17.77
C LYS A 558 6.15 14.00 17.74
N SER A 559 7.19 13.53 17.07
CA SER A 559 8.45 14.29 16.90
C SER A 559 8.21 15.64 16.21
N VAL A 560 7.42 15.64 15.14
CA VAL A 560 7.03 16.86 14.41
C VAL A 560 6.17 17.78 15.28
N LYS A 561 5.22 17.23 16.06
CA LYS A 561 4.42 18.00 17.01
C LYS A 561 5.31 18.68 18.06
N ASP A 562 6.20 17.92 18.68
CA ASP A 562 7.13 18.45 19.68
C ASP A 562 8.06 19.52 19.08
N LEU A 563 8.47 19.38 17.81
CA LEU A 563 9.24 20.40 17.10
C LEU A 563 8.41 21.67 16.86
N SER A 564 7.18 21.53 16.40
CA SER A 564 6.25 22.64 16.18
C SER A 564 6.03 23.48 17.46
N GLU A 565 5.85 22.80 18.59
CA GLU A 565 5.72 23.46 19.89
C GLU A 565 7.01 24.21 20.27
N ARG A 566 8.18 23.56 20.16
CA ARG A 566 9.49 24.19 20.46
C ARG A 566 9.79 25.40 19.58
N LYS A 567 9.38 25.37 18.31
CA LYS A 567 9.56 26.46 17.32
C LYS A 567 8.50 27.55 17.46
N GLY A 568 7.45 27.32 18.22
CA GLY A 568 6.32 28.25 18.37
C GLY A 568 5.37 28.27 17.18
N TRP A 569 5.48 27.31 16.27
CA TRP A 569 4.62 27.20 15.08
C TRP A 569 3.17 26.90 15.45
N THR A 570 2.94 26.07 16.47
CA THR A 570 1.61 25.75 17.00
C THR A 570 0.80 27.02 17.26
N ARG A 571 1.41 28.02 17.93
CA ARG A 571 0.76 29.29 18.20
C ARG A 571 0.48 30.09 16.93
N ILE A 572 1.38 30.06 15.94
CA ILE A 572 1.20 30.75 14.66
C ILE A 572 -0.02 30.19 13.92
N PHE A 573 -0.14 28.86 13.89
CA PHE A 573 -1.28 28.18 13.26
C PHE A 573 -2.60 28.55 13.94
N GLU A 574 -2.65 28.48 15.27
CA GLU A 574 -3.83 28.86 16.05
C GLU A 574 -4.24 30.34 15.82
N GLU A 575 -3.27 31.25 15.82
CA GLU A 575 -3.50 32.67 15.55
C GLU A 575 -4.01 32.91 14.12
N ALA A 576 -3.57 32.10 13.15
CA ALA A 576 -4.03 32.14 11.78
C ALA A 576 -5.43 31.53 11.56
N GLY A 577 -5.98 30.83 12.56
CA GLY A 577 -7.29 30.16 12.47
C GLY A 577 -7.22 28.73 11.96
N VAL A 578 -6.07 28.07 12.09
CA VAL A 578 -5.87 26.67 11.67
C VAL A 578 -6.19 25.72 12.82
N HIS A 579 -6.90 24.65 12.54
CA HIS A 579 -7.14 23.53 13.47
C HIS A 579 -6.02 22.50 13.37
N LEU A 580 -5.36 22.21 14.48
CA LEU A 580 -4.30 21.20 14.52
C LEU A 580 -4.87 19.83 14.87
N ILE A 581 -4.43 18.81 14.14
CA ILE A 581 -4.81 17.41 14.34
C ILE A 581 -3.59 16.64 14.84
N ASP A 582 -3.79 15.83 15.88
CA ASP A 582 -2.78 14.93 16.42
C ASP A 582 -2.31 13.90 15.39
N PRO A 583 -1.10 13.32 15.55
CA PRO A 583 -0.55 12.37 14.60
C PRO A 583 -1.45 11.16 14.38
N GLY A 584 -1.59 10.73 13.13
CA GLY A 584 -2.34 9.54 12.75
C GLY A 584 -2.75 9.55 11.28
N CYS A 585 -3.09 8.41 10.75
CA CYS A 585 -3.54 8.23 9.37
C CYS A 585 -5.03 8.60 9.19
N GLY A 586 -5.79 8.67 10.28
CA GLY A 586 -7.26 8.69 10.30
C GLY A 586 -7.93 9.70 9.37
N ALA A 587 -7.48 10.96 9.32
CA ALA A 587 -8.10 11.96 8.45
C ALA A 587 -7.97 11.59 6.96
N CYS A 588 -6.80 11.12 6.53
CA CYS A 588 -6.52 10.74 5.15
C CYS A 588 -7.41 9.58 4.67
N ILE A 589 -7.56 8.54 5.48
CA ILE A 589 -8.43 7.39 5.17
C ILE A 589 -9.92 7.64 5.47
N GLY A 590 -10.28 8.87 5.82
CA GLY A 590 -11.64 9.24 6.16
C GLY A 590 -12.15 8.69 7.49
N ALA A 591 -11.27 8.27 8.40
CA ALA A 591 -11.59 7.78 9.75
C ALA A 591 -11.10 8.75 10.84
N GLY A 592 -11.06 10.04 10.56
CA GLY A 592 -10.59 11.07 11.47
C GLY A 592 -11.39 12.39 11.40
N PRO A 593 -10.97 13.43 12.13
CA PRO A 593 -11.75 14.65 12.35
C PRO A 593 -12.24 15.40 11.12
N VAL A 594 -11.50 15.37 10.01
CA VAL A 594 -11.85 16.07 8.75
C VAL A 594 -12.93 15.35 7.94
N SER A 595 -13.35 14.17 8.37
CA SER A 595 -14.28 13.29 7.63
C SER A 595 -15.76 13.70 7.74
N TYR A 596 -16.05 14.95 7.98
CA TYR A 596 -17.39 15.39 8.34
C TYR A 596 -18.40 15.43 7.21
N THR A 597 -17.99 15.63 5.99
CA THR A 597 -18.95 15.82 4.90
C THR A 597 -18.39 15.23 3.62
N HIS A 598 -19.18 14.42 2.98
CA HIS A 598 -19.20 14.16 1.53
C HIS A 598 -17.85 14.06 0.76
N LEU A 599 -16.73 13.92 1.45
CA LEU A 599 -15.59 13.24 0.86
C LEU A 599 -15.99 11.77 0.69
N THR A 600 -16.91 11.52 -0.20
CA THR A 600 -16.75 10.43 -1.12
C THR A 600 -15.52 10.82 -1.93
N LEU A 601 -14.34 10.73 -1.32
CA LEU A 601 -13.14 10.50 -2.10
C LEU A 601 -13.53 9.33 -2.99
N PRO A 602 -13.47 9.52 -4.33
CA PRO A 602 -13.67 8.38 -5.20
C PRO A 602 -12.72 7.33 -4.68
N THR A 603 -13.25 6.18 -4.37
CA THR A 603 -12.55 5.06 -3.77
C THR A 603 -11.37 4.56 -4.60
N SER A 604 -11.24 5.04 -5.80
CA SER A 604 -10.10 4.84 -6.70
C SER A 604 -8.85 5.68 -6.38
N ILE A 605 -8.91 6.67 -5.49
CA ILE A 605 -7.73 7.40 -4.99
C ILE A 605 -7.32 6.88 -3.62
N GLN A 606 -8.10 6.01 -3.04
CA GLN A 606 -7.73 5.36 -1.79
C GLN A 606 -6.84 4.18 -2.11
N VAL A 607 -5.63 4.38 -1.81
CA VAL A 607 -4.55 3.41 -1.66
C VAL A 607 -5.01 2.13 -0.99
#